data_990588df0e617485d76640de13a9524c
#
_entry.id   990588df0e617485d76640de13a9524c
#
_cell.length_a   1.000
_cell.length_b   1.000
_cell.length_c   1.000
_cell.angle_alpha   90.00
_cell.angle_beta   90.00
_cell.angle_gamma   90.00
#
_symmetry.space_group_name_H-M   'P 1'
#
loop_
_entity.id
_entity.type
_entity.pdbx_description
1 polymer ?
#
loop_
_entity_poly.entity_id
_entity_poly.type
_entity_poly.pdbx_seq_one_letter_code
_entity_poly.pdbx_strand_id
1 'polypeptide(L)'
;MIDRLSRYWVYGGSLAGVLLLFLMPVIDAGWSLALMLVYLQMPIYMLHQLEEHDDDRFQHVINEMVGHGRDVLPHGAIFVINIGVWVVNLVSFALAMHDGIGWGLIGVYAMVVNAIVHIVDGVIKRTYNPGLVTAIVLFLPIGLGGLWAIAATGEATAMQQIVGLVIALGIHAAIIVYVLGNARRLGVQKAA
;
A
#
# COMPACT_ATOMS: atom_id res chain seq x y z
N MET A 1 17.51 -18.95 0.42
CA MET A 1 16.02 -18.98 0.26
C MET A 1 15.41 -17.60 0.49
N ILE A 2 15.71 -16.94 1.60
CA ILE A 2 15.18 -15.58 1.92
C ILE A 2 15.56 -14.56 0.84
N ASP A 3 16.80 -14.54 0.36
CA ASP A 3 17.25 -13.62 -0.70
C ASP A 3 16.47 -13.79 -2.01
N ARG A 4 16.13 -15.02 -2.38
CA ARG A 4 15.29 -15.28 -3.55
C ARG A 4 13.86 -14.79 -3.32
N LEU A 5 13.30 -15.02 -2.12
CA LEU A 5 11.98 -14.57 -1.78
C LEU A 5 11.90 -13.03 -1.79
N SER A 6 12.88 -12.35 -1.17
CA SER A 6 12.91 -10.89 -1.13
C SER A 6 13.15 -10.20 -2.49
N ARG A 7 13.61 -10.93 -3.50
CA ARG A 7 13.74 -10.41 -4.87
C ARG A 7 12.51 -10.64 -5.74
N TYR A 8 11.85 -11.79 -5.57
CA TYR A 8 10.79 -12.23 -6.50
C TYR A 8 9.41 -12.30 -5.87
N TRP A 9 9.23 -11.78 -4.66
CA TRP A 9 7.97 -11.81 -3.91
C TRP A 9 6.80 -11.19 -4.68
N VAL A 10 7.06 -10.15 -5.46
CA VAL A 10 6.02 -9.39 -6.16
C VAL A 10 5.26 -10.25 -7.18
N TYR A 11 5.94 -11.15 -7.87
CA TYR A 11 5.28 -12.04 -8.84
C TYR A 11 4.38 -13.07 -8.17
N GLY A 12 4.84 -13.68 -7.07
CA GLY A 12 4.00 -14.55 -6.24
C GLY A 12 2.85 -13.79 -5.59
N GLY A 13 3.12 -12.57 -5.11
CA GLY A 13 2.12 -11.68 -4.53
C GLY A 13 1.04 -11.28 -5.52
N SER A 14 1.40 -10.86 -6.73
CA SER A 14 0.42 -10.48 -7.75
C SER A 14 -0.45 -11.66 -8.17
N LEU A 15 0.14 -12.85 -8.32
CA LEU A 15 -0.63 -14.07 -8.58
C LEU A 15 -1.59 -14.41 -7.44
N ALA A 16 -1.14 -14.29 -6.19
CA ALA A 16 -2.00 -14.45 -5.02
C ALA A 16 -3.13 -13.41 -5.01
N GLY A 17 -2.85 -12.15 -5.37
CA GLY A 17 -3.86 -11.10 -5.52
C GLY A 17 -4.94 -11.48 -6.53
N VAL A 18 -4.55 -11.97 -7.71
CA VAL A 18 -5.49 -12.47 -8.73
C VAL A 18 -6.33 -13.63 -8.19
N LEU A 19 -5.72 -14.59 -7.51
CA LEU A 19 -6.45 -15.72 -6.91
C LEU A 19 -7.45 -15.26 -5.84
N LEU A 20 -7.09 -14.29 -5.01
CA LEU A 20 -7.99 -13.71 -4.02
C LEU A 20 -9.18 -13.00 -4.69
N LEU A 21 -8.98 -12.29 -5.82
CA LEU A 21 -10.09 -11.70 -6.58
C LEU A 21 -11.04 -12.77 -7.12
N PHE A 22 -10.53 -13.88 -7.64
CA PHE A 22 -11.36 -15.00 -8.10
C PHE A 22 -12.03 -15.76 -6.95
N LEU A 23 -11.46 -15.74 -5.75
CA LEU A 23 -12.06 -16.36 -4.57
C LEU A 23 -13.23 -15.54 -4.02
N MET A 24 -13.24 -14.23 -4.22
CA MET A 24 -14.24 -13.31 -3.66
C MET A 24 -15.68 -13.78 -3.91
N PRO A 25 -16.14 -14.12 -5.14
CA PRO A 25 -17.51 -14.57 -5.37
C PRO A 25 -17.90 -15.87 -4.65
N VAL A 26 -16.93 -16.60 -4.11
CA VAL A 26 -17.15 -17.84 -3.36
C VAL A 26 -17.34 -17.55 -1.87
N ILE A 27 -16.67 -16.51 -1.35
CA ILE A 27 -16.61 -16.24 0.09
C ILE A 27 -17.46 -15.02 0.53
N ASP A 28 -17.90 -14.19 -0.40
CA ASP A 28 -18.61 -12.92 -0.10
C ASP A 28 -20.10 -13.07 0.21
N ALA A 29 -20.61 -14.32 0.29
CA ALA A 29 -22.01 -14.58 0.56
C ALA A 29 -22.49 -13.85 1.83
N GLY A 30 -23.35 -12.84 1.65
CA GLY A 30 -23.90 -12.03 2.74
C GLY A 30 -23.02 -10.85 3.18
N TRP A 31 -21.88 -10.57 2.51
CA TRP A 31 -21.09 -9.40 2.81
C TRP A 31 -21.78 -8.12 2.34
N SER A 32 -21.68 -7.05 3.12
CA SER A 32 -22.07 -5.72 2.69
C SER A 32 -21.10 -5.17 1.64
N LEU A 33 -21.55 -4.21 0.84
CA LEU A 33 -20.65 -3.51 -0.10
C LEU A 33 -19.41 -2.92 0.61
N ALA A 34 -19.59 -2.38 1.81
CA ALA A 34 -18.49 -1.85 2.61
C ALA A 34 -17.45 -2.94 2.93
N LEU A 35 -17.88 -4.12 3.37
CA LEU A 35 -16.98 -5.22 3.68
C LEU A 35 -16.28 -5.78 2.42
N MET A 36 -16.98 -5.87 1.29
CA MET A 36 -16.39 -6.24 0.01
C MET A 36 -15.27 -5.28 -0.39
N LEU A 37 -15.50 -3.96 -0.26
CA LEU A 37 -14.50 -2.95 -0.59
C LEU A 37 -13.32 -2.95 0.39
N VAL A 38 -13.53 -3.30 1.66
CA VAL A 38 -12.44 -3.53 2.62
C VAL A 38 -11.63 -4.77 2.26
N TYR A 39 -12.27 -5.86 1.86
CA TYR A 39 -11.57 -7.06 1.38
C TYR A 39 -10.70 -6.76 0.16
N LEU A 40 -11.23 -6.00 -0.81
CA LEU A 40 -10.53 -5.66 -2.05
C LEU A 40 -9.24 -4.86 -1.83
N GLN A 41 -9.06 -4.21 -0.67
CA GLN A 41 -7.83 -3.47 -0.38
C GLN A 41 -6.58 -4.35 -0.56
N MET A 42 -6.60 -5.58 -0.04
CA MET A 42 -5.43 -6.46 -0.08
C MET A 42 -5.10 -6.98 -1.50
N PRO A 43 -6.02 -7.64 -2.24
CA PRO A 43 -5.70 -8.13 -3.59
C PRO A 43 -5.36 -6.99 -4.57
N ILE A 44 -6.04 -5.86 -4.48
CA ILE A 44 -5.74 -4.70 -5.32
C ILE A 44 -4.37 -4.10 -4.96
N TYR A 45 -3.99 -4.08 -3.67
CA TYR A 45 -2.66 -3.67 -3.25
C TYR A 45 -1.56 -4.58 -3.83
N MET A 46 -1.80 -5.91 -3.83
CA MET A 46 -0.88 -6.87 -4.44
C MET A 46 -0.68 -6.64 -5.95
N LEU A 47 -1.74 -6.26 -6.68
CA LEU A 47 -1.65 -5.92 -8.09
C LEU A 47 -0.93 -4.58 -8.33
N HIS A 48 -1.16 -3.58 -7.49
CA HIS A 48 -0.44 -2.32 -7.54
C HIS A 48 1.07 -2.52 -7.34
N GLN A 49 1.45 -3.38 -6.39
CA GLN A 49 2.85 -3.69 -6.13
C GLN A 49 3.56 -4.34 -7.34
N LEU A 50 2.84 -5.02 -8.23
CA LEU A 50 3.43 -5.50 -9.49
C LEU A 50 3.87 -4.33 -10.37
N GLU A 51 3.04 -3.30 -10.55
CA GLU A 51 3.45 -2.10 -11.30
C GLU A 51 4.62 -1.39 -10.62
N GLU A 52 4.59 -1.32 -9.28
CA GLU A 52 5.57 -0.58 -8.51
C GLU A 52 6.95 -1.25 -8.48
N HIS A 53 6.98 -2.58 -8.33
CA HIS A 53 8.21 -3.32 -8.03
C HIS A 53 8.68 -4.29 -9.13
N ASP A 54 7.94 -4.42 -10.23
CA ASP A 54 8.40 -5.22 -11.36
C ASP A 54 9.72 -4.67 -11.90
N ASP A 55 10.71 -5.56 -12.08
CA ASP A 55 12.07 -5.21 -12.51
C ASP A 55 12.75 -4.14 -11.62
N ASP A 56 12.47 -4.20 -10.30
CA ASP A 56 13.05 -3.32 -9.27
C ASP A 56 12.85 -1.80 -9.52
N ARG A 57 11.83 -1.43 -10.33
CA ARG A 57 11.61 -0.03 -10.79
C ARG A 57 11.57 0.97 -9.65
N PHE A 58 10.80 0.71 -8.59
CA PHE A 58 10.69 1.62 -7.45
C PHE A 58 12.03 1.75 -6.70
N GLN A 59 12.72 0.61 -6.50
CA GLN A 59 14.04 0.62 -5.87
C GLN A 59 15.03 1.48 -6.64
N HIS A 60 15.09 1.32 -7.97
CA HIS A 60 15.95 2.12 -8.84
C HIS A 60 15.65 3.61 -8.71
N VAL A 61 14.37 4.01 -8.78
CA VAL A 61 13.97 5.41 -8.65
C VAL A 61 14.40 5.99 -7.30
N ILE A 62 14.16 5.29 -6.18
CA ILE A 62 14.53 5.78 -4.86
C ILE A 62 16.06 5.82 -4.67
N ASN A 63 16.77 4.78 -5.12
CA ASN A 63 18.22 4.73 -5.01
C ASN A 63 18.91 5.80 -5.85
N GLU A 64 18.38 6.16 -7.02
CA GLU A 64 18.88 7.28 -7.82
C GLU A 64 18.54 8.64 -7.18
N MET A 65 17.27 8.84 -6.82
CA MET A 65 16.80 10.15 -6.32
C MET A 65 17.35 10.52 -4.94
N VAL A 66 17.37 9.56 -4.02
CA VAL A 66 17.73 9.79 -2.61
C VAL A 66 19.12 9.26 -2.32
N GLY A 67 19.48 8.15 -2.95
CA GLY A 67 20.76 7.45 -2.74
C GLY A 67 21.90 7.96 -3.61
N HIS A 68 21.61 8.72 -4.67
CA HIS A 68 22.60 9.08 -5.70
C HIS A 68 23.38 7.84 -6.20
N GLY A 69 22.64 6.79 -6.54
CA GLY A 69 23.15 5.49 -6.98
C GLY A 69 23.57 4.53 -5.85
N ARG A 70 23.45 4.91 -4.57
CA ARG A 70 23.69 4.02 -3.43
C ARG A 70 22.40 3.29 -3.04
N ASP A 71 22.55 2.05 -2.54
CA ASP A 71 21.41 1.21 -2.13
C ASP A 71 20.83 1.66 -0.76
N VAL A 72 20.02 2.72 -0.78
CA VAL A 72 19.33 3.25 0.41
C VAL A 72 18.04 2.50 0.72
N LEU A 73 17.51 1.73 -0.24
CA LEU A 73 16.31 0.93 -0.10
C LEU A 73 16.54 -0.50 -0.64
N PRO A 74 17.21 -1.39 0.13
CA PRO A 74 17.54 -2.73 -0.31
C PRO A 74 16.30 -3.64 -0.41
N HIS A 75 16.36 -4.69 -1.26
CA HIS A 75 15.28 -5.65 -1.49
C HIS A 75 14.67 -6.22 -0.20
N GLY A 76 15.51 -6.52 0.80
CA GLY A 76 15.00 -7.02 2.09
C GLY A 76 14.10 -6.03 2.81
N ALA A 77 14.40 -4.73 2.73
CA ALA A 77 13.56 -3.69 3.31
C ALA A 77 12.24 -3.54 2.54
N ILE A 78 12.31 -3.50 1.20
CA ILE A 78 11.13 -3.48 0.34
C ILE A 78 10.20 -4.66 0.68
N PHE A 79 10.76 -5.86 0.76
CA PHE A 79 10.02 -7.07 1.10
C PHE A 79 9.30 -6.94 2.45
N VAL A 80 10.01 -6.55 3.51
CA VAL A 80 9.44 -6.42 4.86
C VAL A 80 8.34 -5.35 4.90
N ILE A 81 8.57 -4.20 4.27
CA ILE A 81 7.59 -3.10 4.20
C ILE A 81 6.31 -3.59 3.53
N ASN A 82 6.43 -4.21 2.37
CA ASN A 82 5.28 -4.58 1.55
C ASN A 82 4.49 -5.75 2.14
N ILE A 83 5.16 -6.77 2.69
CA ILE A 83 4.48 -7.82 3.45
C ILE A 83 3.81 -7.25 4.71
N GLY A 84 4.45 -6.27 5.36
CA GLY A 84 3.84 -5.53 6.48
C GLY A 84 2.51 -4.87 6.09
N VAL A 85 2.43 -4.27 4.90
CA VAL A 85 1.18 -3.67 4.39
C VAL A 85 0.11 -4.74 4.14
N TRP A 86 0.48 -5.94 3.65
CA TRP A 86 -0.49 -7.04 3.52
C TRP A 86 -1.05 -7.47 4.87
N VAL A 87 -0.18 -7.56 5.89
CA VAL A 87 -0.63 -7.87 7.25
C VAL A 87 -1.58 -6.78 7.79
N VAL A 88 -1.27 -5.50 7.55
CA VAL A 88 -2.16 -4.39 7.93
C VAL A 88 -3.53 -4.51 7.26
N ASN A 89 -3.57 -4.79 5.95
CA ASN A 89 -4.84 -4.98 5.23
C ASN A 89 -5.61 -6.20 5.75
N LEU A 90 -4.93 -7.31 6.00
CA LEU A 90 -5.56 -8.52 6.56
C LEU A 90 -6.15 -8.27 7.95
N VAL A 91 -5.40 -7.59 8.83
CA VAL A 91 -5.87 -7.22 10.17
C VAL A 91 -7.05 -6.25 10.06
N SER A 92 -6.97 -5.25 9.18
CA SER A 92 -8.07 -4.31 8.93
C SER A 92 -9.34 -5.03 8.50
N PHE A 93 -9.23 -5.98 7.58
CA PHE A 93 -10.36 -6.79 7.12
C PHE A 93 -10.92 -7.68 8.23
N ALA A 94 -10.07 -8.37 8.99
CA ALA A 94 -10.49 -9.21 10.11
C ALA A 94 -11.24 -8.39 11.19
N LEU A 95 -10.71 -7.22 11.57
CA LEU A 95 -11.37 -6.32 12.51
C LEU A 95 -12.69 -5.77 11.95
N ALA A 96 -12.74 -5.43 10.66
CA ALA A 96 -13.98 -4.99 10.02
C ALA A 96 -15.06 -6.06 10.03
N MET A 97 -14.68 -7.33 9.91
CA MET A 97 -15.59 -8.47 9.90
C MET A 97 -16.11 -8.82 11.31
N HIS A 98 -15.28 -8.70 12.35
CA HIS A 98 -15.59 -9.22 13.69
C HIS A 98 -15.89 -8.14 14.72
N ASP A 99 -15.28 -6.95 14.59
CA ASP A 99 -15.35 -5.87 15.60
C ASP A 99 -16.03 -4.59 15.08
N GLY A 100 -16.49 -4.62 13.81
CA GLY A 100 -17.26 -3.55 13.20
C GLY A 100 -16.57 -2.90 12.01
N ILE A 101 -17.40 -2.56 11.01
CA ILE A 101 -16.97 -2.14 9.67
C ILE A 101 -16.03 -0.92 9.66
N GLY A 102 -16.14 -0.04 10.66
CA GLY A 102 -15.29 1.15 10.79
C GLY A 102 -13.79 0.84 10.93
N TRP A 103 -13.40 -0.35 11.39
CA TRP A 103 -12.00 -0.77 11.43
C TRP A 103 -11.41 -1.07 10.04
N GLY A 104 -12.25 -1.26 9.04
CA GLY A 104 -11.84 -1.32 7.64
C GLY A 104 -11.17 -0.05 7.14
N LEU A 105 -11.38 1.08 7.80
CA LEU A 105 -10.73 2.35 7.48
C LEU A 105 -9.20 2.30 7.56
N ILE A 106 -8.61 1.37 8.31
CA ILE A 106 -7.15 1.19 8.37
C ILE A 106 -6.59 0.86 6.97
N GLY A 107 -7.14 -0.16 6.32
CA GLY A 107 -6.72 -0.54 4.95
C GLY A 107 -7.12 0.50 3.90
N VAL A 108 -8.34 1.04 4.04
CA VAL A 108 -8.86 2.04 3.09
C VAL A 108 -8.00 3.32 3.09
N TYR A 109 -7.64 3.85 4.25
CA TYR A 109 -6.75 5.01 4.32
C TYR A 109 -5.34 4.69 3.85
N ALA A 110 -4.82 3.49 4.14
CA ALA A 110 -3.50 3.08 3.64
C ALA A 110 -3.44 3.13 2.11
N MET A 111 -4.49 2.66 1.43
CA MET A 111 -4.61 2.72 -0.03
C MET A 111 -4.78 4.15 -0.55
N VAL A 112 -5.67 4.95 0.06
CA VAL A 112 -5.93 6.32 -0.39
C VAL A 112 -4.70 7.21 -0.20
N VAL A 113 -4.01 7.11 0.94
CA VAL A 113 -2.78 7.88 1.20
C VAL A 113 -1.68 7.48 0.22
N ASN A 114 -1.52 6.18 -0.06
CA ASN A 114 -0.56 5.71 -1.06
C ASN A 114 -0.89 6.29 -2.44
N ALA A 115 -2.15 6.24 -2.87
CA ALA A 115 -2.57 6.83 -4.15
C ALA A 115 -2.24 8.32 -4.23
N ILE A 116 -2.51 9.07 -3.16
CA ILE A 116 -2.19 10.50 -3.10
C ILE A 116 -0.69 10.73 -3.24
N VAL A 117 0.15 9.92 -2.59
CA VAL A 117 1.62 10.04 -2.69
C VAL A 117 2.08 9.85 -4.14
N HIS A 118 1.62 8.81 -4.84
CA HIS A 118 1.97 8.59 -6.26
C HIS A 118 1.51 9.73 -7.16
N ILE A 119 0.28 10.21 -6.97
CA ILE A 119 -0.29 11.28 -7.78
C ILE A 119 0.45 12.60 -7.54
N VAL A 120 0.69 12.97 -6.29
CA VAL A 120 1.39 14.21 -5.93
C VAL A 120 2.82 14.18 -6.48
N ASP A 121 3.53 13.05 -6.33
CA ASP A 121 4.88 12.89 -6.88
C ASP A 121 4.87 13.03 -8.42
N GLY A 122 3.94 12.36 -9.10
CA GLY A 122 3.81 12.45 -10.56
C GLY A 122 3.47 13.88 -11.05
N VAL A 123 2.59 14.58 -10.34
CA VAL A 123 2.22 15.98 -10.68
C VAL A 123 3.39 16.95 -10.45
N ILE A 124 4.08 16.84 -9.31
CA ILE A 124 5.20 17.73 -8.98
C ILE A 124 6.35 17.53 -9.96
N LYS A 125 6.71 16.27 -10.24
CA LYS A 125 7.81 15.93 -11.14
C LYS A 125 7.44 15.99 -12.63
N ARG A 126 6.15 16.06 -12.94
CA ARG A 126 5.60 16.00 -14.30
C ARG A 126 6.10 14.79 -15.07
N THR A 127 6.21 13.65 -14.39
CA THR A 127 6.69 12.40 -14.97
C THR A 127 5.97 11.22 -14.35
N TYR A 128 5.97 10.09 -15.05
CA TYR A 128 5.53 8.82 -14.51
C TYR A 128 6.43 8.39 -13.34
N ASN A 129 5.82 7.83 -12.30
CA ASN A 129 6.51 7.07 -11.27
C ASN A 129 5.90 5.65 -11.17
N PRO A 130 6.70 4.63 -10.79
CA PRO A 130 6.20 3.27 -10.64
C PRO A 130 5.04 3.21 -9.64
N GLY A 131 3.91 2.63 -10.04
CA GLY A 131 2.67 2.58 -9.26
C GLY A 131 1.63 3.65 -9.59
N LEU A 132 1.97 4.69 -10.37
CA LEU A 132 1.07 5.81 -10.66
C LEU A 132 -0.21 5.39 -11.38
N VAL A 133 -0.12 4.47 -12.36
CA VAL A 133 -1.30 4.07 -13.15
C VAL A 133 -2.28 3.32 -12.28
N THR A 134 -1.83 2.32 -11.54
CA THR A 134 -2.71 1.56 -10.64
C THR A 134 -3.17 2.39 -9.43
N ALA A 135 -2.40 3.38 -8.99
CA ALA A 135 -2.85 4.35 -8.00
C ALA A 135 -4.10 5.12 -8.47
N ILE A 136 -4.11 5.56 -9.73
CA ILE A 136 -5.23 6.31 -10.31
C ILE A 136 -6.40 5.36 -10.65
N VAL A 137 -6.10 4.21 -11.29
CA VAL A 137 -7.14 3.37 -11.91
C VAL A 137 -7.74 2.38 -10.91
N LEU A 138 -6.97 1.94 -9.91
CA LEU A 138 -7.40 0.95 -8.92
C LEU A 138 -7.55 1.56 -7.51
N PHE A 139 -6.50 2.20 -6.99
CA PHE A 139 -6.50 2.66 -5.60
C PHE A 139 -7.53 3.77 -5.34
N LEU A 140 -7.57 4.78 -6.19
CA LEU A 140 -8.54 5.87 -5.99
C LEU A 140 -9.98 5.39 -6.03
N PRO A 141 -10.45 4.66 -7.08
CA PRO A 141 -11.84 4.22 -7.13
C PRO A 141 -12.21 3.28 -5.98
N ILE A 142 -11.36 2.29 -5.66
CA ILE A 142 -11.63 1.32 -4.60
C ILE A 142 -11.51 1.98 -3.22
N GLY A 143 -10.50 2.82 -3.01
CA GLY A 143 -10.29 3.52 -1.74
C GLY A 143 -11.41 4.53 -1.45
N LEU A 144 -11.75 5.40 -2.42
CA LEU A 144 -12.85 6.37 -2.26
C LEU A 144 -14.21 5.66 -2.14
N GLY A 145 -14.42 4.58 -2.92
CA GLY A 145 -15.60 3.74 -2.77
C GLY A 145 -15.69 3.12 -1.37
N GLY A 146 -14.57 2.65 -0.81
CA GLY A 146 -14.49 2.14 0.56
C GLY A 146 -14.83 3.19 1.60
N LEU A 147 -14.26 4.41 1.50
CA LEU A 147 -14.60 5.53 2.38
C LEU A 147 -16.09 5.86 2.31
N TRP A 148 -16.64 5.96 1.11
CA TRP A 148 -18.06 6.24 0.90
C TRP A 148 -18.95 5.12 1.46
N ALA A 149 -18.66 3.86 1.17
CA ALA A 149 -19.48 2.73 1.60
C ALA A 149 -19.47 2.56 3.12
N ILE A 150 -18.31 2.74 3.78
CA ILE A 150 -18.21 2.71 5.25
C ILE A 150 -18.95 3.89 5.85
N ALA A 151 -18.82 5.10 5.30
CA ALA A 151 -19.55 6.28 5.77
C ALA A 151 -21.07 6.09 5.65
N ALA A 152 -21.54 5.46 4.57
CA ALA A 152 -22.95 5.21 4.33
C ALA A 152 -23.59 4.24 5.36
N THR A 153 -22.80 3.41 6.05
CA THR A 153 -23.32 2.56 7.14
C THR A 153 -23.71 3.36 8.38
N GLY A 154 -23.09 4.52 8.59
CA GLY A 154 -23.23 5.31 9.83
C GLY A 154 -22.55 4.69 11.06
N GLU A 155 -21.85 3.57 10.92
CA GLU A 155 -21.26 2.80 12.03
C GLU A 155 -19.83 3.22 12.39
N ALA A 156 -19.14 3.93 11.48
CA ALA A 156 -17.76 4.34 11.70
C ALA A 156 -17.65 5.48 12.70
N THR A 157 -16.90 5.27 13.76
CA THR A 157 -16.64 6.28 14.79
C THR A 157 -15.53 7.25 14.39
N ALA A 158 -15.52 8.45 15.00
CA ALA A 158 -14.42 9.41 14.82
C ALA A 158 -13.06 8.82 15.24
N MET A 159 -13.04 7.98 16.27
CA MET A 159 -11.82 7.26 16.70
C MET A 159 -11.28 6.38 15.58
N GLN A 160 -12.11 5.56 14.92
CA GLN A 160 -11.70 4.68 13.84
C GLN A 160 -11.19 5.46 12.62
N GLN A 161 -11.80 6.60 12.30
CA GLN A 161 -11.31 7.52 11.27
C GLN A 161 -9.90 8.02 11.59
N ILE A 162 -9.69 8.52 12.82
CA ILE A 162 -8.39 9.03 13.26
C ILE A 162 -7.34 7.92 13.27
N VAL A 163 -7.64 6.77 13.85
CA VAL A 163 -6.72 5.64 13.93
C VAL A 163 -6.31 5.15 12.54
N GLY A 164 -7.28 4.97 11.63
CA GLY A 164 -6.99 4.55 10.26
C GLY A 164 -6.07 5.54 9.54
N LEU A 165 -6.38 6.83 9.62
CA LEU A 165 -5.57 7.87 8.99
C LEU A 165 -4.16 7.96 9.62
N VAL A 166 -4.05 7.90 10.95
CA VAL A 166 -2.75 7.96 11.65
C VAL A 166 -1.87 6.75 11.29
N ILE A 167 -2.45 5.55 11.21
CA ILE A 167 -1.71 4.35 10.78
C ILE A 167 -1.22 4.53 9.34
N ALA A 168 -2.07 4.98 8.42
CA ALA A 168 -1.70 5.19 7.02
C ALA A 168 -0.55 6.20 6.87
N LEU A 169 -0.67 7.36 7.52
CA LEU A 169 0.39 8.37 7.52
C LEU A 169 1.66 7.88 8.21
N GLY A 170 1.52 7.12 9.30
CA GLY A 170 2.63 6.53 10.05
C GLY A 170 3.45 5.54 9.22
N ILE A 171 2.79 4.69 8.42
CA ILE A 171 3.46 3.75 7.50
C ILE A 171 4.32 4.54 6.50
N HIS A 172 3.76 5.54 5.83
CA HIS A 172 4.50 6.34 4.84
C HIS A 172 5.62 7.15 5.47
N ALA A 173 5.40 7.74 6.64
CA ALA A 173 6.43 8.44 7.38
C ALA A 173 7.58 7.50 7.79
N ALA A 174 7.28 6.28 8.22
CA ALA A 174 8.30 5.28 8.60
C ALA A 174 9.18 4.90 7.39
N ILE A 175 8.59 4.72 6.21
CA ILE A 175 9.34 4.44 4.98
C ILE A 175 10.29 5.60 4.65
N ILE A 176 9.80 6.84 4.68
CA ILE A 176 10.61 8.04 4.41
C ILE A 176 11.76 8.13 5.42
N VAL A 177 11.48 7.98 6.71
CA VAL A 177 12.50 8.03 7.77
C VAL A 177 13.54 6.93 7.59
N TYR A 178 13.14 5.73 7.21
CA TYR A 178 14.05 4.62 6.94
C TYR A 178 14.99 4.95 5.78
N VAL A 179 14.46 5.39 4.64
CA VAL A 179 15.24 5.73 3.44
C VAL A 179 16.22 6.86 3.72
N LEU A 180 15.76 7.96 4.35
CA LEU A 180 16.60 9.08 4.71
C LEU A 180 17.66 8.71 5.78
N GLY A 181 17.32 7.84 6.72
CA GLY A 181 18.25 7.30 7.70
C GLY A 181 19.38 6.49 7.06
N ASN A 182 19.05 5.64 6.08
CA ASN A 182 20.05 4.88 5.32
C ASN A 182 20.92 5.79 4.44
N ALA A 183 20.33 6.78 3.79
CA ALA A 183 21.09 7.77 3.01
C ALA A 183 22.15 8.48 3.88
N ARG A 184 21.78 8.90 5.09
CA ARG A 184 22.73 9.50 6.06
C ARG A 184 23.82 8.52 6.47
N ARG A 185 23.46 7.26 6.79
CA ARG A 185 24.44 6.21 7.19
C ARG A 185 25.44 5.92 6.09
N LEU A 186 24.99 5.94 4.84
CA LEU A 186 25.85 5.73 3.68
C LEU A 186 26.63 6.98 3.26
N GLY A 187 26.51 8.09 3.99
CA GLY A 187 27.23 9.32 3.69
C GLY A 187 26.80 9.98 2.38
N VAL A 188 25.51 9.82 2.00
CA VAL A 188 24.94 10.57 0.87
C VAL A 188 24.87 12.04 1.28
N GLN A 189 25.72 12.86 0.66
CA GLN A 189 25.69 14.32 0.88
C GLN A 189 24.44 14.90 0.19
N LYS A 190 23.77 15.84 0.87
CA LYS A 190 22.77 16.66 0.19
C LYS A 190 23.47 17.39 -0.95
N ALA A 191 22.94 17.29 -2.17
CA ALA A 191 23.34 18.19 -3.24
C ALA A 191 23.15 19.64 -2.72
N ALA A 192 24.24 20.42 -2.77
CA ALA A 192 24.25 21.81 -2.33
C ALA A 192 23.38 22.68 -3.24
#